data_11446bf96324652e4469c713218f5fd0
#
_entry.id   11446bf96324652e4469c713218f5fd0
#
_cell.length_a   1.000
_cell.length_b   1.000
_cell.length_c   1.000
_cell.angle_alpha   90.00
_cell.angle_beta   90.00
_cell.angle_gamma   90.00
#
_symmetry.space_group_name_H-M   'P 1'
#
loop_
_entity.id
_entity.type
_entity.pdbx_description
1 polymer ?
#
loop_
_entity_poly.entity_id
_entity_poly.type
_entity_poly.pdbx_seq_one_letter_code
_entity_poly.pdbx_strand_id
1 'polypeptide(L)'
;MADQTTLKQSAPQRKPPRLGGQLYPLPRVGLRTLKTALAATLCALAYYFIDRSPAFACIGAIFGLGFDEFDSRLNGGNRLFGTIIGGLIGMGLFRFYLLFYPQGGRHFLLVPLTFVGTVLLILLCQMFWVGGVQPGGVVLCILLFNTPVETYVSYALNRILDTAVGVMAALLVNRLLPRERLQGWLRGFSRREEELETCPAAAEEEE
;
A
#
# COMPACT_ATOMS: atom_id res chain seq x y z
N MET A 1 -48.32 1.37 -1.74
CA MET A 1 -47.59 1.80 -0.53
C MET A 1 -46.98 0.54 0.09
N ALA A 2 -45.79 0.22 -0.30
CA ALA A 2 -45.04 -0.96 0.21
C ALA A 2 -43.88 -0.42 1.04
N ASP A 3 -43.80 -0.98 2.22
CA ASP A 3 -42.97 -0.63 3.35
C ASP A 3 -41.47 -0.83 3.03
N GLN A 4 -40.68 0.25 3.10
CA GLN A 4 -39.21 0.29 2.91
C GLN A 4 -38.42 0.26 4.23
N THR A 5 -38.90 -0.48 5.24
CA THR A 5 -38.34 -0.34 6.61
C THR A 5 -37.48 -1.51 7.09
N THR A 6 -36.99 -2.43 6.25
CA THR A 6 -36.27 -3.62 6.75
C THR A 6 -35.01 -3.99 5.97
N LEU A 7 -34.07 -3.08 5.74
CA LEU A 7 -32.69 -3.46 5.35
C LEU A 7 -31.62 -2.50 5.94
N LYS A 8 -31.70 -2.25 7.24
CA LYS A 8 -30.58 -1.71 7.98
C LYS A 8 -29.84 -2.88 8.66
N GLN A 9 -29.14 -3.69 7.85
CA GLN A 9 -28.19 -4.64 8.38
C GLN A 9 -27.06 -3.88 9.07
N SER A 10 -27.10 -3.91 10.40
CA SER A 10 -26.07 -3.33 11.27
C SER A 10 -24.72 -4.00 10.99
N ALA A 11 -23.78 -3.23 10.45
CA ALA A 11 -22.38 -3.60 10.42
C ALA A 11 -21.94 -3.95 11.87
N PRO A 12 -21.14 -5.00 12.07
CA PRO A 12 -20.68 -5.39 13.40
C PRO A 12 -19.84 -4.24 13.97
N GLN A 13 -20.35 -3.58 15.02
CA GLN A 13 -19.63 -2.55 15.76
C GLN A 13 -18.39 -3.22 16.38
N ARG A 14 -17.21 -2.87 15.88
CA ARG A 14 -15.95 -3.19 16.55
C ARG A 14 -15.91 -2.44 17.86
N LYS A 15 -16.06 -3.17 18.97
CA LYS A 15 -15.88 -2.61 20.32
C LYS A 15 -14.47 -2.01 20.41
N PRO A 16 -14.32 -0.75 20.93
CA PRO A 16 -13.00 -0.16 21.09
C PRO A 16 -12.16 -0.98 22.09
N PRO A 17 -10.83 -1.03 21.92
CA PRO A 17 -9.96 -1.74 22.82
C PRO A 17 -10.02 -1.10 24.21
N ARG A 18 -10.42 -1.86 25.24
CA ARG A 18 -10.39 -1.40 26.64
C ARG A 18 -8.94 -1.46 27.12
N LEU A 19 -8.38 -0.31 27.44
CA LEU A 19 -7.13 -0.18 28.19
C LEU A 19 -7.38 -0.64 29.62
N GLY A 20 -6.88 -1.81 29.99
CA GLY A 20 -6.97 -2.33 31.36
C GLY A 20 -6.88 -3.87 31.39
N GLY A 21 -5.68 -4.39 31.58
CA GLY A 21 -5.43 -5.71 32.20
C GLY A 21 -5.90 -6.99 31.50
N GLN A 22 -6.32 -6.97 30.24
CA GLN A 22 -6.62 -8.18 29.49
C GLN A 22 -5.45 -8.53 28.56
N LEU A 23 -4.95 -9.77 28.68
CA LEU A 23 -4.05 -10.34 27.67
C LEU A 23 -4.71 -10.17 26.31
N TYR A 24 -4.11 -9.36 25.43
CA TYR A 24 -4.57 -9.23 24.06
C TYR A 24 -4.41 -10.59 23.38
N PRO A 25 -5.46 -11.14 22.75
CA PRO A 25 -5.29 -12.34 21.94
C PRO A 25 -4.22 -12.05 20.88
N LEU A 26 -3.23 -12.93 20.78
CA LEU A 26 -2.18 -12.83 19.78
C LEU A 26 -2.77 -12.45 18.42
N PRO A 27 -2.20 -11.46 17.72
CA PRO A 27 -2.73 -11.02 16.43
C PRO A 27 -2.73 -12.21 15.47
N ARG A 28 -3.92 -12.64 15.05
CA ARG A 28 -4.06 -13.71 14.06
C ARG A 28 -3.54 -13.21 12.72
N VAL A 29 -2.54 -13.87 12.19
CA VAL A 29 -2.01 -13.58 10.84
C VAL A 29 -3.10 -13.91 9.82
N GLY A 30 -3.73 -12.87 9.28
CA GLY A 30 -4.78 -13.01 8.28
C GLY A 30 -4.20 -13.30 6.88
N LEU A 31 -5.02 -13.88 6.01
CA LEU A 31 -4.66 -14.14 4.60
C LEU A 31 -4.15 -12.90 3.85
N ARG A 32 -4.70 -11.72 4.16
CA ARG A 32 -4.24 -10.45 3.60
C ARG A 32 -2.79 -10.16 3.98
N THR A 33 -2.45 -10.35 5.25
CA THR A 33 -1.08 -10.12 5.75
C THR A 33 -0.07 -10.99 5.01
N LEU A 34 -0.41 -12.28 4.81
CA LEU A 34 0.44 -13.21 4.08
C LEU A 34 0.61 -12.81 2.60
N LYS A 35 -0.47 -12.44 1.92
CA LYS A 35 -0.43 -11.96 0.52
C LYS A 35 0.39 -10.69 0.41
N THR A 36 0.23 -9.75 1.34
CA THR A 36 0.97 -8.48 1.34
C THR A 36 2.46 -8.72 1.53
N ALA A 37 2.83 -9.58 2.50
CA ALA A 37 4.22 -9.96 2.72
C ALA A 37 4.81 -10.64 1.49
N LEU A 38 4.08 -11.57 0.85
CA LEU A 38 4.52 -12.24 -0.36
C LEU A 38 4.72 -11.25 -1.53
N ALA A 39 3.80 -10.32 -1.75
CA ALA A 39 3.93 -9.32 -2.81
C ALA A 39 5.16 -8.42 -2.59
N ALA A 40 5.38 -7.97 -1.35
CA ALA A 40 6.56 -7.17 -1.01
C ALA A 40 7.86 -7.97 -1.17
N THR A 41 7.88 -9.24 -0.75
CA THR A 41 9.05 -10.13 -0.91
C THR A 41 9.37 -10.38 -2.38
N LEU A 42 8.37 -10.59 -3.22
CA LEU A 42 8.57 -10.75 -4.67
C LEU A 42 9.16 -9.48 -5.29
N CYS A 43 8.70 -8.29 -4.89
CA CYS A 43 9.31 -7.03 -5.33
C CYS A 43 10.77 -6.94 -4.87
N ALA A 44 11.06 -7.24 -3.61
CA ALA A 44 12.43 -7.20 -3.09
C ALA A 44 13.35 -8.17 -3.84
N LEU A 45 12.88 -9.38 -4.12
CA LEU A 45 13.62 -10.39 -4.88
C LEU A 45 13.89 -9.95 -6.32
N ALA A 46 12.87 -9.42 -7.01
CA ALA A 46 13.03 -8.94 -8.39
C ALA A 46 14.05 -7.79 -8.49
N TYR A 47 14.01 -6.85 -7.54
CA TYR A 47 14.92 -5.72 -7.49
C TYR A 47 16.34 -6.10 -7.07
N TYR A 48 16.50 -7.17 -6.30
CA TYR A 48 17.81 -7.74 -5.96
C TYR A 48 18.60 -8.15 -7.22
N PHE A 49 17.92 -8.76 -8.19
CA PHE A 49 18.57 -9.15 -9.46
C PHE A 49 18.88 -7.96 -10.38
N ILE A 50 18.24 -6.82 -10.20
CA ILE A 50 18.42 -5.61 -11.03
C ILE A 50 19.41 -4.63 -10.38
N ASP A 51 19.90 -4.94 -9.18
CA ASP A 51 20.78 -4.07 -8.36
C ASP A 51 20.20 -2.66 -8.14
N ARG A 52 18.88 -2.61 -7.86
CA ARG A 52 18.15 -1.36 -7.54
C ARG A 52 17.51 -1.43 -6.17
N SER A 53 17.33 -0.26 -5.53
CA SER A 53 16.64 -0.16 -4.25
C SER A 53 15.16 -0.58 -4.38
N PRO A 54 14.69 -1.63 -3.68
CA PRO A 54 13.33 -2.14 -3.78
C PRO A 54 12.31 -1.30 -2.99
N ALA A 55 12.75 -0.30 -2.21
CA ALA A 55 11.95 0.37 -1.19
C ALA A 55 10.59 0.85 -1.72
N PHE A 56 10.56 1.54 -2.85
CA PHE A 56 9.31 2.12 -3.38
C PHE A 56 8.41 1.11 -4.07
N ALA A 57 8.99 0.07 -4.66
CA ALA A 57 8.22 -1.06 -5.19
C ALA A 57 7.58 -1.87 -4.05
N CYS A 58 8.31 -2.16 -2.98
CA CYS A 58 7.76 -2.82 -1.79
C CYS A 58 6.65 -1.99 -1.14
N ILE A 59 6.86 -0.67 -0.97
CA ILE A 59 5.83 0.24 -0.48
C ILE A 59 4.60 0.25 -1.41
N GLY A 60 4.83 0.24 -2.73
CA GLY A 60 3.77 0.11 -3.75
C GLY A 60 2.95 -1.16 -3.58
N ALA A 61 3.61 -2.29 -3.37
CA ALA A 61 2.97 -3.58 -3.15
C ALA A 61 2.19 -3.63 -1.82
N ILE A 62 2.77 -3.14 -0.72
CA ILE A 62 2.14 -3.16 0.61
C ILE A 62 0.85 -2.34 0.62
N PHE A 63 0.87 -1.14 0.08
CA PHE A 63 -0.29 -0.26 0.07
C PHE A 63 -1.24 -0.50 -1.11
N GLY A 64 -0.76 -1.13 -2.19
CA GLY A 64 -1.58 -1.47 -3.36
C GLY A 64 -2.50 -2.66 -3.11
N LEU A 65 -2.18 -3.55 -2.17
CA LEU A 65 -2.96 -4.76 -1.91
C LEU A 65 -4.16 -4.47 -1.01
N GLY A 66 -5.37 -4.67 -1.55
CA GLY A 66 -6.65 -4.56 -0.86
C GLY A 66 -7.16 -5.90 -0.31
N PHE A 67 -8.38 -5.90 0.22
CA PHE A 67 -9.06 -7.11 0.66
C PHE A 67 -9.48 -7.98 -0.52
N ASP A 68 -10.04 -7.36 -1.56
CA ASP A 68 -10.51 -8.00 -2.77
C ASP A 68 -9.78 -7.43 -3.99
N GLU A 69 -10.06 -7.99 -5.19
CA GLU A 69 -9.43 -7.53 -6.42
C GLU A 69 -9.83 -6.08 -6.75
N PHE A 70 -11.09 -5.71 -6.48
CA PHE A 70 -11.57 -4.35 -6.68
C PHE A 70 -10.85 -3.36 -5.76
N ASP A 71 -10.73 -3.67 -4.48
CA ASP A 71 -10.01 -2.84 -3.51
C ASP A 71 -8.53 -2.70 -3.89
N SER A 72 -7.91 -3.77 -4.39
CA SER A 72 -6.51 -3.73 -4.82
C SER A 72 -6.33 -2.83 -6.04
N ARG A 73 -7.26 -2.85 -7.00
CA ARG A 73 -7.24 -1.96 -8.16
C ARG A 73 -7.44 -0.50 -7.74
N LEU A 74 -8.36 -0.25 -6.82
CA LEU A 74 -8.62 1.09 -6.31
C LEU A 74 -7.42 1.64 -5.54
N ASN A 75 -6.87 0.87 -4.60
CA ASN A 75 -5.72 1.27 -3.80
C ASN A 75 -4.45 1.44 -4.65
N GLY A 76 -4.21 0.50 -5.57
CA GLY A 76 -3.11 0.58 -6.53
C GLY A 76 -3.25 1.77 -7.46
N GLY A 77 -4.44 2.02 -7.99
CA GLY A 77 -4.77 3.18 -8.81
C GLY A 77 -4.53 4.49 -8.06
N ASN A 78 -5.08 4.64 -6.85
CA ASN A 78 -4.86 5.79 -5.99
C ASN A 78 -3.37 6.10 -5.83
N ARG A 79 -2.58 5.06 -5.59
CA ARG A 79 -1.15 5.21 -5.39
C ARG A 79 -0.42 5.59 -6.67
N LEU A 80 -0.71 4.93 -7.78
CA LEU A 80 -0.05 5.18 -9.06
C LEU A 80 -0.38 6.58 -9.59
N PHE A 81 -1.66 6.92 -9.68
CA PHE A 81 -2.09 8.24 -10.18
C PHE A 81 -1.62 9.37 -9.28
N GLY A 82 -1.70 9.19 -7.95
CA GLY A 82 -1.16 10.18 -7.01
C GLY A 82 0.35 10.40 -7.21
N THR A 83 1.13 9.34 -7.38
CA THR A 83 2.57 9.42 -7.64
C THR A 83 2.87 10.15 -8.96
N ILE A 84 2.08 9.88 -10.01
CA ILE A 84 2.22 10.56 -11.31
C ILE A 84 1.91 12.06 -11.16
N ILE A 85 0.77 12.42 -10.57
CA ILE A 85 0.35 13.82 -10.41
C ILE A 85 1.36 14.57 -9.52
N GLY A 86 1.72 13.99 -8.36
CA GLY A 86 2.69 14.58 -7.43
C GLY A 86 4.08 14.72 -8.03
N GLY A 87 4.52 13.71 -8.82
CA GLY A 87 5.79 13.75 -9.54
C GLY A 87 5.83 14.84 -10.60
N LEU A 88 4.79 14.99 -11.40
CA LEU A 88 4.70 16.03 -12.45
C LEU A 88 4.70 17.45 -11.84
N ILE A 89 3.86 17.66 -10.81
CA ILE A 89 3.82 18.94 -10.10
C ILE A 89 5.18 19.24 -9.46
N GLY A 90 5.76 18.25 -8.77
CA GLY A 90 7.05 18.38 -8.11
C GLY A 90 8.17 18.72 -9.08
N MET A 91 8.23 18.05 -10.25
CA MET A 91 9.20 18.38 -11.30
C MET A 91 9.01 19.80 -11.84
N GLY A 92 7.77 20.22 -12.10
CA GLY A 92 7.46 21.56 -12.57
C GLY A 92 7.88 22.66 -11.58
N LEU A 93 7.52 22.49 -10.30
CA LEU A 93 7.86 23.45 -9.24
C LEU A 93 9.36 23.46 -8.93
N PHE A 94 10.01 22.29 -8.96
CA PHE A 94 11.45 22.23 -8.76
C PHE A 94 12.20 22.87 -9.92
N ARG A 95 11.74 22.69 -11.17
CA ARG A 95 12.26 23.38 -12.33
C ARG A 95 12.11 24.90 -12.20
N PHE A 96 10.95 25.38 -11.74
CA PHE A 96 10.71 26.78 -11.46
C PHE A 96 11.64 27.30 -10.37
N TYR A 97 11.84 26.55 -9.29
CA TYR A 97 12.79 26.88 -8.24
C TYR A 97 14.22 27.06 -8.77
N LEU A 98 14.69 26.20 -9.69
CA LEU A 98 16.03 26.25 -10.28
C LEU A 98 16.26 27.46 -11.17
N LEU A 99 15.22 28.14 -11.65
CA LEU A 99 15.38 29.42 -12.39
C LEU A 99 15.94 30.53 -11.49
N PHE A 100 15.62 30.50 -10.19
CA PHE A 100 16.12 31.50 -9.23
C PHE A 100 17.37 31.02 -8.49
N TYR A 101 17.49 29.71 -8.28
CA TYR A 101 18.60 29.10 -7.52
C TYR A 101 19.17 27.90 -8.28
N PRO A 102 20.01 28.14 -9.32
CA PRO A 102 20.54 27.06 -10.18
C PRO A 102 21.38 26.02 -9.43
N GLN A 103 22.00 26.41 -8.31
CA GLN A 103 22.82 25.50 -7.50
C GLN A 103 21.96 24.67 -6.49
N GLY A 104 20.68 24.93 -6.43
CA GLY A 104 19.80 24.29 -5.43
C GLY A 104 20.06 24.81 -4.02
N GLY A 105 19.80 24.00 -3.02
CA GLY A 105 19.97 24.35 -1.61
C GLY A 105 18.63 24.58 -0.89
N ARG A 106 18.68 24.94 0.39
CA ARG A 106 17.49 25.21 1.20
C ARG A 106 17.25 26.70 1.30
N HIS A 107 16.43 27.24 0.44
CA HIS A 107 16.07 28.65 0.45
C HIS A 107 14.60 28.84 0.87
N PHE A 108 14.29 30.01 1.40
CA PHE A 108 12.94 30.36 1.85
C PHE A 108 11.88 30.21 0.74
N LEU A 109 12.27 30.31 -0.54
CA LEU A 109 11.37 30.13 -1.68
C LEU A 109 10.69 28.74 -1.72
N LEU A 110 11.30 27.71 -1.12
CA LEU A 110 10.69 26.39 -1.05
C LEU A 110 9.41 26.37 -0.21
N VAL A 111 9.26 27.26 0.77
CA VAL A 111 8.08 27.32 1.65
C VAL A 111 6.81 27.69 0.85
N PRO A 112 6.76 28.85 0.15
CA PRO A 112 5.59 29.17 -0.67
C PRO A 112 5.39 28.20 -1.83
N LEU A 113 6.47 27.62 -2.39
CA LEU A 113 6.35 26.59 -3.42
C LEU A 113 5.66 25.32 -2.91
N THR A 114 5.95 24.91 -1.68
CA THR A 114 5.28 23.76 -1.05
C THR A 114 3.80 24.04 -0.88
N PHE A 115 3.42 25.25 -0.45
CA PHE A 115 2.02 25.64 -0.32
C PHE A 115 1.30 25.57 -1.68
N VAL A 116 1.86 26.20 -2.71
CA VAL A 116 1.29 26.18 -4.06
C VAL A 116 1.22 24.77 -4.61
N GLY A 117 2.28 23.97 -4.44
CA GLY A 117 2.34 22.59 -4.88
C GLY A 117 1.28 21.70 -4.22
N THR A 118 1.07 21.87 -2.92
CA THR A 118 0.06 21.12 -2.19
C THR A 118 -1.34 21.49 -2.64
N VAL A 119 -1.64 22.77 -2.82
CA VAL A 119 -2.95 23.24 -3.34
C VAL A 119 -3.19 22.69 -4.74
N LEU A 120 -2.22 22.79 -5.66
CA LEU A 120 -2.33 22.24 -7.02
C LEU A 120 -2.54 20.73 -7.00
N LEU A 121 -1.81 20.00 -6.15
CA LEU A 121 -1.95 18.56 -6.00
C LEU A 121 -3.37 18.19 -5.57
N ILE A 122 -3.89 18.86 -4.54
CA ILE A 122 -5.24 18.59 -4.03
C ILE A 122 -6.28 18.87 -5.12
N LEU A 123 -6.20 20.00 -5.80
CA LEU A 123 -7.15 20.38 -6.86
C LEU A 123 -7.12 19.39 -8.03
N LEU A 124 -5.94 19.00 -8.51
CA LEU A 124 -5.81 18.03 -9.59
C LEU A 124 -6.27 16.63 -9.16
N CYS A 125 -5.95 16.20 -7.95
CA CYS A 125 -6.46 14.93 -7.44
C CYS A 125 -7.98 14.94 -7.28
N GLN A 126 -8.58 16.05 -6.85
CA GLN A 126 -10.05 16.16 -6.77
C GLN A 126 -10.72 16.07 -8.14
N MET A 127 -10.08 16.60 -9.19
CA MET A 127 -10.62 16.53 -10.55
C MET A 127 -10.49 15.14 -11.18
N PHE A 128 -9.37 14.45 -10.94
CA PHE A 128 -9.05 13.22 -11.64
C PHE A 128 -9.10 11.97 -10.74
N TRP A 129 -8.61 12.05 -9.50
CA TRP A 129 -8.46 10.87 -8.64
C TRP A 129 -8.28 11.22 -7.16
N VAL A 130 -9.37 11.34 -6.44
CA VAL A 130 -9.40 11.82 -5.03
C VAL A 130 -8.44 11.07 -4.09
N GLY A 131 -8.31 9.76 -4.24
CA GLY A 131 -7.41 8.95 -3.39
C GLY A 131 -5.91 9.17 -3.64
N GLY A 132 -5.54 9.95 -4.66
CA GLY A 132 -4.15 10.20 -5.04
C GLY A 132 -3.41 11.26 -4.20
N VAL A 133 -4.12 12.03 -3.38
CA VAL A 133 -3.54 13.16 -2.61
C VAL A 133 -2.41 12.68 -1.70
N GLN A 134 -2.61 11.59 -0.97
CA GLN A 134 -1.65 11.10 0.02
C GLN A 134 -0.34 10.62 -0.63
N PRO A 135 -0.32 9.70 -1.61
CA PRO A 135 0.91 9.28 -2.27
C PRO A 135 1.55 10.40 -3.10
N GLY A 136 0.76 11.29 -3.71
CA GLY A 136 1.25 12.43 -4.46
C GLY A 136 1.97 13.45 -3.57
N GLY A 137 1.44 13.73 -2.38
CA GLY A 137 2.06 14.62 -1.40
C GLY A 137 3.43 14.13 -0.94
N VAL A 138 3.58 12.83 -0.72
CA VAL A 138 4.88 12.24 -0.37
C VAL A 138 5.92 12.48 -1.46
N VAL A 139 5.57 12.21 -2.73
CA VAL A 139 6.50 12.40 -3.85
C VAL A 139 6.83 13.87 -4.08
N LEU A 140 5.83 14.76 -3.99
CA LEU A 140 6.01 16.20 -4.08
C LEU A 140 7.01 16.72 -3.05
N CYS A 141 6.83 16.36 -1.78
CA CYS A 141 7.72 16.78 -0.71
C CYS A 141 9.15 16.23 -0.88
N ILE A 142 9.31 14.99 -1.26
CA ILE A 142 10.64 14.42 -1.48
C ILE A 142 11.35 15.13 -2.63
N LEU A 143 10.64 15.43 -3.72
CA LEU A 143 11.21 16.17 -4.85
C LEU A 143 11.68 17.58 -4.46
N LEU A 144 10.89 18.30 -3.66
CA LEU A 144 11.23 19.67 -3.28
C LEU A 144 12.36 19.74 -2.26
N PHE A 145 12.47 18.78 -1.33
CA PHE A 145 13.37 18.90 -0.18
C PHE A 145 14.57 17.95 -0.19
N ASN A 146 14.45 16.79 -0.81
CA ASN A 146 15.43 15.72 -0.66
C ASN A 146 16.11 15.30 -1.96
N THR A 147 15.75 15.90 -3.10
CA THR A 147 16.28 15.46 -4.39
C THR A 147 17.40 16.37 -4.87
N PRO A 148 18.54 15.83 -5.31
CA PRO A 148 19.63 16.62 -5.93
C PRO A 148 19.16 17.26 -7.25
N VAL A 149 19.74 18.44 -7.54
CA VAL A 149 19.42 19.23 -8.74
C VAL A 149 19.63 18.46 -10.04
N GLU A 150 20.66 17.63 -10.09
CA GLU A 150 21.06 16.91 -11.31
C GLU A 150 20.14 15.73 -11.65
N THR A 151 19.45 15.17 -10.64
CA THR A 151 18.75 13.89 -10.76
C THR A 151 17.24 13.95 -10.53
N TYR A 152 16.65 15.14 -10.32
CA TYR A 152 15.25 15.27 -9.94
C TYR A 152 14.25 14.67 -10.95
N VAL A 153 14.55 14.77 -12.26
CA VAL A 153 13.69 14.16 -13.30
C VAL A 153 13.80 12.66 -13.26
N SER A 154 15.02 12.12 -13.25
CA SER A 154 15.25 10.68 -13.15
C SER A 154 14.66 10.11 -11.86
N TYR A 155 14.78 10.84 -10.76
CA TYR A 155 14.19 10.47 -9.49
C TYR A 155 12.66 10.35 -9.58
N ALA A 156 11.99 11.37 -10.12
CA ALA A 156 10.53 11.36 -10.26
C ALA A 156 10.05 10.22 -11.15
N LEU A 157 10.68 10.00 -12.30
CA LEU A 157 10.35 8.91 -13.21
C LEU A 157 10.56 7.54 -12.57
N ASN A 158 11.68 7.36 -11.85
CA ASN A 158 11.95 6.14 -11.12
C ASN A 158 10.89 5.87 -10.04
N ARG A 159 10.38 6.90 -9.34
CA ARG A 159 9.28 6.76 -8.36
C ARG A 159 8.00 6.25 -9.01
N ILE A 160 7.65 6.80 -10.18
CA ILE A 160 6.47 6.36 -10.93
C ILE A 160 6.64 4.90 -11.36
N LEU A 161 7.79 4.53 -11.92
CA LEU A 161 8.07 3.16 -12.35
C LEU A 161 8.08 2.17 -11.19
N ASP A 162 8.79 2.47 -10.10
CA ASP A 162 8.86 1.59 -8.92
C ASP A 162 7.47 1.40 -8.30
N THR A 163 6.66 2.47 -8.24
CA THR A 163 5.28 2.38 -7.75
C THR A 163 4.42 1.52 -8.68
N ALA A 164 4.56 1.67 -10.00
CA ALA A 164 3.83 0.86 -10.97
C ALA A 164 4.17 -0.63 -10.83
N VAL A 165 5.45 -0.98 -10.73
CA VAL A 165 5.91 -2.36 -10.50
C VAL A 165 5.33 -2.93 -9.20
N GLY A 166 5.38 -2.17 -8.10
CA GLY A 166 4.82 -2.59 -6.82
C GLY A 166 3.31 -2.85 -6.87
N VAL A 167 2.57 -1.94 -7.50
CA VAL A 167 1.12 -2.10 -7.70
C VAL A 167 0.81 -3.32 -8.58
N MET A 168 1.56 -3.51 -9.67
CA MET A 168 1.40 -4.70 -10.54
C MET A 168 1.67 -6.00 -9.78
N ALA A 169 2.71 -6.05 -8.95
CA ALA A 169 3.00 -7.20 -8.11
C ALA A 169 1.86 -7.49 -7.11
N ALA A 170 1.29 -6.45 -6.49
CA ALA A 170 0.14 -6.60 -5.60
C ALA A 170 -1.09 -7.18 -6.32
N LEU A 171 -1.42 -6.65 -7.51
CA LEU A 171 -2.52 -7.14 -8.32
C LEU A 171 -2.30 -8.57 -8.79
N LEU A 172 -1.08 -8.90 -9.22
CA LEU A 172 -0.71 -10.24 -9.66
C LEU A 172 -0.86 -11.27 -8.52
N VAL A 173 -0.31 -10.96 -7.33
CA VAL A 173 -0.44 -11.81 -6.16
C VAL A 173 -1.91 -11.99 -5.76
N ASN A 174 -2.71 -10.92 -5.79
CA ASN A 174 -4.13 -11.04 -5.45
C ASN A 174 -4.91 -11.88 -6.44
N ARG A 175 -4.57 -11.82 -7.73
CA ARG A 175 -5.18 -12.63 -8.79
C ARG A 175 -4.74 -14.09 -8.75
N LEU A 176 -3.46 -14.36 -8.47
CA LEU A 176 -2.92 -15.74 -8.41
C LEU A 176 -3.36 -16.49 -7.16
N LEU A 177 -3.61 -15.76 -6.06
CA LEU A 177 -4.01 -16.30 -4.77
C LEU A 177 -5.42 -15.85 -4.40
N PRO A 178 -6.48 -16.30 -5.10
CA PRO A 178 -7.85 -15.96 -4.74
C PRO A 178 -8.17 -16.46 -3.33
N ARG A 179 -9.01 -15.70 -2.62
CA ARG A 179 -9.34 -15.93 -1.21
C ARG A 179 -9.89 -17.34 -0.95
N GLU A 180 -10.63 -17.86 -1.89
CA GLU A 180 -11.27 -19.17 -1.82
C GLU A 180 -10.27 -20.33 -1.79
N ARG A 181 -9.22 -20.28 -2.61
CA ARG A 181 -8.16 -21.31 -2.64
C ARG A 181 -7.34 -21.33 -1.35
N LEU A 182 -7.00 -20.13 -0.82
CA LEU A 182 -6.20 -20.04 0.41
C LEU A 182 -7.00 -20.46 1.65
N GLN A 183 -8.30 -20.16 1.72
CA GLN A 183 -9.17 -20.60 2.81
C GLN A 183 -9.34 -22.11 2.81
N GLY A 184 -9.45 -22.72 1.64
CA GLY A 184 -9.49 -24.18 1.51
C GLY A 184 -8.22 -24.85 2.02
N TRP A 185 -7.08 -24.25 1.72
CA TRP A 185 -5.76 -24.76 2.15
C TRP A 185 -5.55 -24.63 3.68
N LEU A 186 -5.92 -23.49 4.26
CA LEU A 186 -5.85 -23.26 5.71
C LEU A 186 -6.82 -24.16 6.51
N ARG A 187 -8.03 -24.40 6.00
CA ARG A 187 -8.95 -25.36 6.61
C ARG A 187 -8.43 -26.79 6.58
N GLY A 188 -7.72 -27.16 5.51
CA GLY A 188 -7.05 -28.46 5.42
C GLY A 188 -5.92 -28.62 6.44
N PHE A 189 -5.19 -27.55 6.74
CA PHE A 189 -4.13 -27.56 7.77
C PHE A 189 -4.71 -27.68 9.18
N SER A 190 -5.73 -26.89 9.51
CA SER A 190 -6.41 -26.94 10.81
C SER A 190 -7.06 -28.31 11.10
N ARG A 191 -7.66 -28.93 10.08
CA ARG A 191 -8.23 -30.25 10.20
C ARG A 191 -7.17 -31.32 10.45
N ARG A 192 -5.98 -31.19 9.84
CA ARG A 192 -4.90 -32.14 10.05
C ARG A 192 -4.26 -32.00 11.44
N GLU A 193 -4.24 -30.79 12.02
CA GLU A 193 -3.82 -30.59 13.42
C GLU A 193 -4.81 -31.23 14.40
N GLU A 194 -6.12 -31.07 14.17
CA GLU A 194 -7.15 -31.72 14.99
C GLU A 194 -7.09 -33.26 14.88
N GLU A 195 -6.81 -33.84 13.72
CA GLU A 195 -6.64 -35.28 13.53
C GLU A 195 -5.36 -35.81 14.22
N LEU A 196 -4.28 -35.02 14.27
CA LEU A 196 -3.04 -35.37 14.98
C LEU A 196 -3.18 -35.27 16.50
N GLU A 197 -3.98 -34.32 17.01
CA GLU A 197 -4.25 -34.20 18.46
C GLU A 197 -5.22 -35.28 18.97
N THR A 198 -6.10 -35.82 18.12
CA THR A 198 -7.02 -36.87 18.50
C THR A 198 -6.45 -38.31 18.39
N CYS A 199 -5.28 -38.48 17.77
CA CYS A 199 -4.65 -39.78 17.54
C CYS A 199 -3.75 -40.36 18.68
N PRO A 200 -3.27 -39.62 19.71
CA PRO A 200 -2.41 -40.22 20.72
C PRO A 200 -3.11 -40.94 21.86
N ALA A 201 -4.46 -40.94 21.94
CA ALA A 201 -5.17 -41.52 23.08
C ALA A 201 -5.61 -42.98 22.91
N ALA A 202 -5.41 -43.59 21.73
CA ALA A 202 -5.86 -44.96 21.48
C ALA A 202 -4.78 -46.06 21.65
N ALA A 203 -3.52 -45.66 22.01
CA ALA A 203 -2.41 -46.62 22.11
C ALA A 203 -2.01 -46.99 23.55
N GLU A 204 -2.66 -46.47 24.58
CA GLU A 204 -2.32 -46.74 26.00
C GLU A 204 -3.40 -47.57 26.77
N GLU A 205 -4.41 -48.09 26.13
CA GLU A 205 -5.41 -48.95 26.79
C GLU A 205 -5.30 -50.46 26.48
N GLU A 206 -4.19 -50.92 25.87
CA GLU A 206 -3.96 -52.36 25.68
C GLU A 206 -2.57 -52.78 26.25
N GLU A 207 -2.32 -52.58 27.54
CA GLU A 207 -1.33 -53.37 28.33
C GLU A 207 -1.86 -53.66 29.73
#